data_1afbc3c6b974efae70891f2f5c2d06a8
#
_entry.id   1afbc3c6b974efae70891f2f5c2d06a8
#
_cell.length_a   1.000
_cell.length_b   1.000
_cell.length_c   1.000
_cell.angle_alpha   90.00
_cell.angle_beta   90.00
_cell.angle_gamma   90.00
#
_symmetry.space_group_name_H-M   'P 1'
#
loop_
_entity.id
_entity.type
_entity.pdbx_description
1 polymer ?
#
loop_
_entity_poly.entity_id
_entity_poly.type
_entity_poly.pdbx_seq_one_letter_code
_entity_poly.pdbx_strand_id
1 'polypeptide(L)'
;VLKNIEDDAVKDKVLPEREYKMLKGEMLAVRAMLHLDMLRLFGPIMAKNPDGRGIPYNESTDPQILSIMPAGTVLKDYIIRDLTEAEALLLASDPVLTEGPRAEYDEVSQDNSMRYRQLRLNYYATVLLTARAYLWGGDYGNALTEARKLTDDPQVREFFPVVESGKLLGNSSDPDRMFSTECLFGYYNKNRGLIYDYS
;
A
#
# COMPACT_ATOMS: atom_id res chain seq x y z
N VAL A 1 -8.70 7.63 13.25
CA VAL A 1 -8.17 6.29 13.60
C VAL A 1 -6.70 6.41 13.98
N LEU A 2 -5.82 6.92 13.10
CA LEU A 2 -4.37 7.04 13.37
C LEU A 2 -4.10 7.82 14.67
N LYS A 3 -4.72 8.98 14.86
CA LYS A 3 -4.50 9.83 16.05
C LYS A 3 -4.94 9.18 17.36
N ASN A 4 -5.96 8.32 17.33
CA ASN A 4 -6.44 7.62 18.54
C ASN A 4 -5.63 6.36 18.85
N ILE A 5 -4.81 5.88 17.89
CA ILE A 5 -3.92 4.73 18.09
C ILE A 5 -2.55 5.19 18.60
N GLU A 6 -2.13 6.44 18.30
CA GLU A 6 -0.75 6.88 18.49
C GLU A 6 -0.30 6.96 19.95
N ASP A 7 -1.15 7.37 20.87
CA ASP A 7 -0.70 7.66 22.24
C ASP A 7 -1.15 6.65 23.29
N ASP A 8 -2.31 6.01 23.12
CA ASP A 8 -2.92 5.23 24.19
C ASP A 8 -2.78 3.71 24.00
N ALA A 9 -2.79 3.23 22.75
CA ALA A 9 -2.83 1.78 22.48
C ALA A 9 -1.57 1.02 22.91
N VAL A 10 -0.39 1.65 22.82
CA VAL A 10 0.88 1.06 23.26
C VAL A 10 1.11 1.34 24.76
N LYS A 11 0.80 2.55 25.24
CA LYS A 11 0.90 2.91 26.66
C LYS A 11 0.00 2.04 27.53
N ASP A 12 -1.21 1.76 27.05
CA ASP A 12 -2.19 0.93 27.74
C ASP A 12 -1.98 -0.57 27.53
N LYS A 13 -0.92 -0.95 26.80
CA LYS A 13 -0.61 -2.36 26.46
C LYS A 13 -1.76 -3.12 25.78
N VAL A 14 -2.60 -2.41 25.05
CA VAL A 14 -3.72 -2.99 24.30
C VAL A 14 -3.22 -3.74 23.07
N LEU A 15 -2.14 -3.23 22.43
CA LEU A 15 -1.49 -3.87 21.29
C LEU A 15 0.00 -4.06 21.58
N PRO A 16 0.57 -5.24 21.26
CA PRO A 16 2.00 -5.41 21.23
C PRO A 16 2.66 -4.42 20.25
N GLU A 17 3.90 -4.02 20.53
CA GLU A 17 4.60 -2.98 19.77
C GLU A 17 4.73 -3.32 18.26
N ARG A 18 4.92 -4.59 17.94
CA ARG A 18 5.05 -5.06 16.56
C ARG A 18 3.76 -4.83 15.79
N GLU A 19 2.63 -5.27 16.34
CA GLU A 19 1.31 -5.12 15.76
C GLU A 19 0.91 -3.66 15.60
N TYR A 20 1.25 -2.84 16.58
CA TYR A 20 1.05 -1.39 16.51
C TYR A 20 1.82 -0.77 15.33
N LYS A 21 3.12 -1.07 15.21
CA LYS A 21 3.96 -0.57 14.10
C LYS A 21 3.40 -0.99 12.74
N MET A 22 3.01 -2.26 12.62
CA MET A 22 2.43 -2.79 11.40
C MET A 22 1.12 -2.07 11.05
N LEU A 23 0.17 -1.98 11.98
CA LEU A 23 -1.11 -1.31 11.74
C LEU A 23 -0.92 0.18 11.42
N LYS A 24 -0.05 0.88 12.13
CA LYS A 24 0.25 2.28 11.85
C LYS A 24 0.85 2.44 10.45
N GLY A 25 1.80 1.60 10.08
CA GLY A 25 2.41 1.60 8.75
C GLY A 25 1.37 1.36 7.63
N GLU A 26 0.53 0.34 7.78
CA GLU A 26 -0.56 0.07 6.83
C GLU A 26 -1.52 1.25 6.69
N MET A 27 -1.92 1.86 7.79
CA MET A 27 -2.84 2.99 7.78
C MET A 27 -2.26 4.25 7.11
N LEU A 28 -0.98 4.54 7.36
CA LEU A 28 -0.27 5.62 6.67
C LEU A 28 -0.18 5.35 5.17
N ALA A 29 0.18 4.13 4.78
CA ALA A 29 0.24 3.73 3.38
C ALA A 29 -1.13 3.83 2.68
N VAL A 30 -2.22 3.40 3.33
CA VAL A 30 -3.60 3.55 2.81
C VAL A 30 -3.96 5.02 2.65
N ARG A 31 -3.67 5.87 3.64
CA ARG A 31 -3.93 7.30 3.56
C ARG A 31 -3.20 7.93 2.38
N ALA A 32 -1.93 7.64 2.25
CA ALA A 32 -1.11 8.14 1.15
C ALA A 32 -1.61 7.66 -0.21
N MET A 33 -1.96 6.38 -0.33
CA MET A 33 -2.48 5.78 -1.56
C MET A 33 -3.75 6.47 -2.02
N LEU A 34 -4.72 6.65 -1.13
CA LEU A 34 -6.00 7.29 -1.46
C LEU A 34 -5.80 8.75 -1.89
N HIS A 35 -4.93 9.50 -1.20
CA HIS A 35 -4.64 10.87 -1.58
C HIS A 35 -3.81 10.95 -2.88
N LEU A 36 -2.92 10.01 -3.13
CA LEU A 36 -2.20 9.94 -4.41
C LEU A 36 -3.17 9.71 -5.58
N ASP A 37 -4.13 8.81 -5.43
CA ASP A 37 -5.12 8.56 -6.46
C ASP A 37 -6.03 9.79 -6.67
N MET A 38 -6.47 10.44 -5.59
CA MET A 38 -7.22 11.69 -5.68
C MET A 38 -6.42 12.82 -6.34
N LEU A 39 -5.12 12.94 -5.99
CA LEU A 39 -4.23 13.92 -6.61
C LEU A 39 -4.02 13.66 -8.10
N ARG A 40 -3.94 12.40 -8.51
CA ARG A 40 -3.82 12.00 -9.93
C ARG A 40 -5.09 12.28 -10.73
N LEU A 41 -6.27 12.16 -10.10
CA LEU A 41 -7.57 12.38 -10.74
C LEU A 41 -7.94 13.87 -10.84
N PHE A 42 -7.63 14.65 -9.81
CA PHE A 42 -8.12 16.02 -9.66
C PHE A 42 -7.02 17.08 -9.64
N GLY A 43 -5.77 16.69 -9.47
CA GLY A 43 -4.63 17.60 -9.50
C GLY A 43 -4.08 17.83 -10.91
N PRO A 44 -3.12 18.74 -11.03
CA PRO A 44 -2.44 19.01 -12.30
C PRO A 44 -1.44 17.91 -12.66
N ILE A 45 -1.02 17.88 -13.91
CA ILE A 45 0.13 17.07 -14.34
C ILE A 45 1.39 17.64 -13.68
N MET A 46 2.01 16.90 -12.76
CA MET A 46 3.13 17.36 -11.93
C MET A 46 4.31 17.91 -12.74
N ALA A 47 4.66 17.25 -13.85
CA ALA A 47 5.76 17.68 -14.74
C ALA A 47 5.50 19.04 -15.40
N LYS A 48 4.26 19.50 -15.46
CA LYS A 48 3.87 20.77 -16.12
C LYS A 48 3.58 21.89 -15.14
N ASN A 49 2.97 21.57 -14.02
CA ASN A 49 2.49 22.58 -13.06
C ASN A 49 2.45 22.04 -11.62
N PRO A 50 3.61 21.83 -10.98
CA PRO A 50 3.66 21.34 -9.60
C PRO A 50 3.04 22.30 -8.58
N ASP A 51 3.05 23.60 -8.86
CA ASP A 51 2.47 24.63 -8.00
C ASP A 51 0.97 24.84 -8.25
N GLY A 52 0.42 24.13 -9.21
CA GLY A 52 -1.00 24.17 -9.51
C GLY A 52 -1.87 23.67 -8.37
N ARG A 53 -3.14 24.00 -8.44
CA ARG A 53 -4.14 23.63 -7.43
C ARG A 53 -4.22 22.11 -7.31
N GLY A 54 -3.83 21.58 -6.15
CA GLY A 54 -3.90 20.18 -5.79
C GLY A 54 -5.21 19.81 -5.10
N ILE A 55 -5.09 19.06 -4.01
CA ILE A 55 -6.20 18.58 -3.18
C ILE A 55 -5.93 18.93 -1.71
N PRO A 56 -6.94 18.91 -0.84
CA PRO A 56 -6.69 18.90 0.60
C PRO A 56 -6.07 17.56 1.02
N TYR A 57 -5.23 17.57 2.05
CA TYR A 57 -4.73 16.37 2.69
C TYR A 57 -5.34 16.23 4.08
N ASN A 58 -6.11 15.17 4.31
CA ASN A 58 -6.82 14.98 5.56
C ASN A 58 -6.04 14.07 6.53
N GLU A 59 -5.63 14.64 7.65
CA GLU A 59 -4.94 13.92 8.75
C GLU A 59 -5.84 13.77 10.00
N SER A 60 -7.04 14.35 9.97
CA SER A 60 -7.95 14.37 11.10
C SER A 60 -9.27 13.67 10.80
N THR A 61 -9.94 13.16 11.83
CA THR A 61 -11.32 12.67 11.76
C THR A 61 -12.35 13.77 11.97
N ASP A 62 -11.90 14.98 12.34
CA ASP A 62 -12.80 16.11 12.53
C ASP A 62 -13.32 16.61 11.17
N PRO A 63 -14.60 16.92 11.06
CA PRO A 63 -15.18 17.48 9.84
C PRO A 63 -14.79 18.96 9.66
N GLN A 64 -13.50 19.20 9.40
CA GLN A 64 -13.00 20.55 9.17
C GLN A 64 -13.02 20.86 7.67
N ILE A 65 -13.17 22.14 7.36
CA ILE A 65 -12.92 22.63 6.00
C ILE A 65 -11.42 22.62 5.78
N LEU A 66 -10.96 21.68 4.98
CA LEU A 66 -9.55 21.54 4.65
C LEU A 66 -9.19 22.48 3.51
N SER A 67 -8.06 23.16 3.65
CA SER A 67 -7.53 24.01 2.59
C SER A 67 -6.95 23.17 1.46
N ILE A 68 -7.25 23.59 0.22
CA ILE A 68 -6.61 23.02 -0.95
C ILE A 68 -5.19 23.55 -1.02
N MET A 69 -4.23 22.66 -1.16
CA MET A 69 -2.81 22.98 -1.23
C MET A 69 -2.26 22.81 -2.66
N PRO A 70 -1.09 23.41 -2.97
CA PRO A 70 -0.38 23.12 -4.22
C PRO A 70 -0.10 21.61 -4.37
N ALA A 71 -0.20 21.11 -5.58
CA ALA A 71 -0.05 19.67 -5.85
C ALA A 71 1.33 19.12 -5.43
N GLY A 72 2.40 19.90 -5.66
CA GLY A 72 3.75 19.55 -5.24
C GLY A 72 3.91 19.45 -3.73
N THR A 73 3.28 20.35 -2.98
CA THR A 73 3.22 20.31 -1.51
C THR A 73 2.51 19.05 -1.03
N VAL A 74 1.32 18.75 -1.58
CA VAL A 74 0.58 17.53 -1.23
C VAL A 74 1.42 16.28 -1.48
N LEU A 75 2.09 16.21 -2.63
CA LEU A 75 2.90 15.05 -2.97
C LEU A 75 4.12 14.90 -2.05
N LYS A 76 4.92 15.97 -1.88
CA LYS A 76 6.20 15.89 -1.19
C LYS A 76 6.07 15.87 0.33
N ASP A 77 5.27 16.81 0.86
CA ASP A 77 5.27 17.09 2.29
C ASP A 77 4.26 16.21 3.04
N TYR A 78 3.36 15.55 2.32
CA TYR A 78 2.34 14.70 2.92
C TYR A 78 2.36 13.27 2.40
N ILE A 79 2.17 13.03 1.10
CA ILE A 79 2.08 11.67 0.56
C ILE A 79 3.41 10.93 0.71
N ILE A 80 4.52 11.52 0.27
CA ILE A 80 5.84 10.88 0.36
C ILE A 80 6.28 10.75 1.81
N ARG A 81 6.01 11.74 2.66
CA ARG A 81 6.26 11.65 4.11
C ARG A 81 5.56 10.44 4.72
N ASP A 82 4.26 10.29 4.48
CA ASP A 82 3.48 9.18 5.03
C ASP A 82 3.97 7.82 4.51
N LEU A 83 4.33 7.74 3.22
CA LEU A 83 4.89 6.51 2.65
C LEU A 83 6.26 6.17 3.23
N THR A 84 7.11 7.16 3.46
CA THR A 84 8.45 6.95 4.07
C THR A 84 8.31 6.47 5.51
N GLU A 85 7.41 7.06 6.29
CA GLU A 85 7.13 6.59 7.66
C GLU A 85 6.51 5.19 7.65
N ALA A 86 5.56 4.93 6.75
CA ALA A 86 4.93 3.63 6.60
C ALA A 86 5.96 2.55 6.27
N GLU A 87 6.85 2.81 5.31
CA GLU A 87 7.91 1.89 4.92
C GLU A 87 8.82 1.55 6.10
N ALA A 88 9.27 2.55 6.87
CA ALA A 88 10.12 2.32 8.04
C ALA A 88 9.44 1.48 9.12
N LEU A 89 8.15 1.73 9.37
CA LEU A 89 7.36 0.97 10.33
C LEU A 89 7.15 -0.48 9.88
N LEU A 90 6.81 -0.69 8.61
CA LEU A 90 6.58 -2.02 8.04
C LEU A 90 7.88 -2.81 7.90
N LEU A 91 9.00 -2.18 7.54
CA LEU A 91 10.31 -2.82 7.55
C LEU A 91 10.65 -3.44 8.92
N ALA A 92 10.23 -2.77 10.00
CA ALA A 92 10.50 -3.22 11.37
C ALA A 92 9.49 -4.23 11.92
N SER A 93 8.34 -4.47 11.24
CA SER A 93 7.23 -5.20 11.85
C SER A 93 6.52 -6.20 10.94
N ASP A 94 6.59 -6.01 9.62
CA ASP A 94 5.78 -6.80 8.68
C ASP A 94 6.31 -8.23 8.52
N PRO A 95 5.49 -9.25 8.80
CA PRO A 95 5.88 -10.65 8.61
C PRO A 95 6.11 -11.02 7.12
N VAL A 96 5.64 -10.24 6.17
CA VAL A 96 5.88 -10.49 4.74
C VAL A 96 7.36 -10.61 4.40
N LEU A 97 8.22 -9.92 5.16
CA LEU A 97 9.67 -9.93 4.95
C LEU A 97 10.35 -11.28 5.26
N THR A 98 9.74 -12.09 6.13
CA THR A 98 10.32 -13.38 6.56
C THR A 98 9.45 -14.57 6.18
N GLU A 99 8.14 -14.36 6.04
CA GLU A 99 7.17 -15.43 5.90
C GLU A 99 6.38 -15.36 4.58
N GLY A 100 6.66 -14.34 3.77
CA GLY A 100 5.93 -14.08 2.53
C GLY A 100 4.47 -13.66 2.76
N PRO A 101 3.61 -13.76 1.75
CA PRO A 101 2.23 -13.27 1.80
C PRO A 101 1.32 -14.04 2.76
N ARG A 102 1.67 -15.28 3.15
CA ARG A 102 0.88 -16.13 4.05
C ARG A 102 -0.60 -16.17 3.66
N ALA A 103 -0.86 -16.56 2.41
CA ALA A 103 -2.21 -16.53 1.84
C ALA A 103 -3.13 -17.65 2.39
N GLU A 104 -2.60 -18.58 3.19
CA GLU A 104 -3.34 -19.70 3.74
C GLU A 104 -3.91 -19.36 5.13
N TYR A 105 -5.11 -19.86 5.40
CA TYR A 105 -5.73 -19.81 6.71
C TYR A 105 -5.05 -20.80 7.67
N ASP A 106 -4.77 -20.36 8.89
CA ASP A 106 -4.23 -21.24 9.94
C ASP A 106 -5.38 -21.79 10.79
N GLU A 107 -5.74 -23.03 10.51
CA GLU A 107 -6.83 -23.71 11.22
C GLU A 107 -6.39 -24.15 12.63
N VAL A 108 -5.09 -24.32 12.87
CA VAL A 108 -4.56 -24.82 14.13
C VAL A 108 -4.51 -23.72 15.18
N SER A 109 -3.84 -22.62 14.89
CA SER A 109 -3.73 -21.50 15.82
C SER A 109 -4.96 -20.63 15.84
N GLN A 110 -5.73 -20.61 14.73
CA GLN A 110 -6.84 -19.69 14.46
C GLN A 110 -6.45 -18.20 14.54
N ASP A 111 -5.18 -17.89 14.73
CA ASP A 111 -4.65 -16.54 14.68
C ASP A 111 -4.23 -16.19 13.25
N ASN A 112 -5.09 -15.46 12.55
CA ASN A 112 -4.88 -15.01 11.19
C ASN A 112 -4.60 -13.51 11.10
N SER A 113 -4.33 -12.84 12.22
CA SER A 113 -4.10 -11.39 12.30
C SER A 113 -2.92 -10.93 11.43
N MET A 114 -1.89 -11.77 11.31
CA MET A 114 -0.68 -11.51 10.54
C MET A 114 -0.65 -12.23 9.17
N ARG A 115 -1.79 -12.78 8.72
CA ARG A 115 -1.90 -13.48 7.43
C ARG A 115 -2.51 -12.62 6.34
N TYR A 116 -2.62 -13.18 5.15
CA TYR A 116 -3.20 -12.52 3.97
C TYR A 116 -2.54 -11.19 3.63
N ARG A 117 -1.19 -11.17 3.68
CA ARG A 117 -0.43 -9.94 3.48
C ARG A 117 -0.63 -9.31 2.10
N GLN A 118 -1.04 -10.08 1.09
CA GLN A 118 -1.41 -9.56 -0.23
C GLN A 118 -2.73 -8.77 -0.24
N LEU A 119 -3.58 -8.93 0.78
CA LEU A 119 -4.84 -8.18 0.90
C LEU A 119 -4.70 -6.93 1.78
N ARG A 120 -3.50 -6.62 2.21
CA ARG A 120 -3.15 -5.47 3.04
C ARG A 120 -1.94 -4.77 2.44
N LEU A 121 -1.82 -3.45 2.63
CA LEU A 121 -0.63 -2.71 2.19
C LEU A 121 0.58 -3.16 3.01
N ASN A 122 1.23 -4.21 2.54
CA ASN A 122 2.44 -4.77 3.12
C ASN A 122 3.68 -3.92 2.75
N TYR A 123 4.85 -4.29 3.30
CA TYR A 123 6.11 -3.60 3.05
C TYR A 123 6.40 -3.43 1.54
N TYR A 124 6.37 -4.51 0.77
CA TYR A 124 6.73 -4.48 -0.66
C TYR A 124 5.74 -3.65 -1.48
N ALA A 125 4.45 -3.74 -1.16
CA ALA A 125 3.43 -2.91 -1.78
C ALA A 125 3.62 -1.42 -1.47
N THR A 126 4.04 -1.09 -0.25
CA THR A 126 4.34 0.29 0.17
C THR A 126 5.56 0.84 -0.57
N VAL A 127 6.64 0.07 -0.70
CA VAL A 127 7.81 0.43 -1.51
C VAL A 127 7.42 0.70 -2.96
N LEU A 128 6.61 -0.18 -3.57
CA LEU A 128 6.13 0.04 -4.93
C LEU A 128 5.28 1.32 -5.06
N LEU A 129 4.43 1.58 -4.08
CA LEU A 129 3.62 2.79 -4.05
C LEU A 129 4.48 4.05 -3.90
N THR A 130 5.56 3.98 -3.11
CA THR A 130 6.54 5.06 -2.96
C THR A 130 7.27 5.33 -4.28
N ALA A 131 7.72 4.28 -4.97
CA ALA A 131 8.31 4.41 -6.30
C ALA A 131 7.34 5.08 -7.30
N ARG A 132 6.06 4.69 -7.28
CA ARG A 132 5.01 5.31 -8.12
C ARG A 132 4.76 6.77 -7.78
N ALA A 133 4.81 7.15 -6.49
CA ALA A 133 4.63 8.52 -6.05
C ALA A 133 5.78 9.42 -6.56
N TYR A 134 7.02 8.96 -6.41
CA TYR A 134 8.19 9.66 -6.97
C TYR A 134 8.14 9.76 -8.49
N LEU A 135 7.79 8.66 -9.18
CA LEU A 135 7.64 8.65 -10.64
C LEU A 135 6.59 9.66 -11.11
N TRP A 136 5.44 9.71 -10.44
CA TRP A 136 4.39 10.69 -10.71
C TRP A 136 4.86 12.12 -10.48
N GLY A 137 5.69 12.34 -9.46
CA GLY A 137 6.32 13.63 -9.15
C GLY A 137 7.43 14.05 -10.13
N GLY A 138 7.88 13.17 -11.01
CA GLY A 138 9.01 13.39 -11.91
C GLY A 138 10.37 13.21 -11.25
N ASP A 139 10.42 12.70 -10.03
CA ASP A 139 11.66 12.37 -9.32
C ASP A 139 12.12 10.95 -9.68
N TYR A 140 12.69 10.82 -10.86
CA TYR A 140 13.12 9.53 -11.42
C TYR A 140 14.25 8.87 -10.64
N GLY A 141 15.10 9.68 -9.98
CA GLY A 141 16.21 9.18 -9.16
C GLY A 141 15.72 8.41 -7.96
N ASN A 142 14.83 9.02 -7.17
CA ASN A 142 14.20 8.36 -6.02
C ASN A 142 13.27 7.23 -6.45
N ALA A 143 12.50 7.40 -7.53
CA ALA A 143 11.67 6.34 -8.09
C ALA A 143 12.48 5.08 -8.43
N LEU A 144 13.66 5.23 -9.05
CA LEU A 144 14.56 4.13 -9.36
C LEU A 144 15.14 3.48 -8.11
N THR A 145 15.51 4.29 -7.11
CA THR A 145 16.04 3.80 -5.83
C THR A 145 15.01 2.91 -5.12
N GLU A 146 13.77 3.36 -5.04
CA GLU A 146 12.69 2.57 -4.46
C GLU A 146 12.39 1.30 -5.28
N ALA A 147 12.31 1.40 -6.60
CA ALA A 147 12.06 0.24 -7.46
C ALA A 147 13.14 -0.84 -7.30
N ARG A 148 14.40 -0.46 -7.12
CA ARG A 148 15.50 -1.39 -6.91
C ARG A 148 15.39 -2.20 -5.62
N LYS A 149 14.77 -1.67 -4.57
CA LYS A 149 14.48 -2.45 -3.35
C LYS A 149 13.63 -3.70 -3.64
N LEU A 150 12.85 -3.67 -4.72
CA LEU A 150 12.01 -4.80 -5.15
C LEU A 150 12.69 -5.67 -6.20
N THR A 151 13.33 -5.05 -7.20
CA THR A 151 13.90 -5.80 -8.33
C THR A 151 15.20 -6.52 -7.99
N ASP A 152 15.98 -5.96 -7.07
CA ASP A 152 17.29 -6.48 -6.68
C ASP A 152 17.20 -7.42 -5.47
N ASP A 153 16.06 -7.51 -4.79
CA ASP A 153 15.82 -8.40 -3.68
C ASP A 153 15.37 -9.79 -4.18
N PRO A 154 16.16 -10.85 -3.99
CA PRO A 154 15.80 -12.20 -4.39
C PRO A 154 14.57 -12.75 -3.62
N GLN A 155 14.33 -12.28 -2.41
CA GLN A 155 13.16 -12.68 -1.61
C GLN A 155 11.84 -12.27 -2.26
N VAL A 156 11.82 -11.10 -2.94
CA VAL A 156 10.61 -10.66 -3.66
C VAL A 156 10.23 -11.67 -4.74
N ARG A 157 11.20 -12.21 -5.46
CA ARG A 157 10.95 -13.23 -6.50
C ARG A 157 10.53 -14.59 -5.93
N GLU A 158 10.99 -14.90 -4.72
CA GLU A 158 10.59 -16.12 -4.02
C GLU A 158 9.15 -16.01 -3.51
N PHE A 159 8.80 -14.90 -2.88
CA PHE A 159 7.49 -14.69 -2.27
C PHE A 159 6.40 -14.28 -3.27
N PHE A 160 6.81 -13.66 -4.36
CA PHE A 160 5.92 -13.19 -5.44
C PHE A 160 6.44 -13.67 -6.81
N PRO A 161 6.42 -14.98 -7.06
CA PRO A 161 6.95 -15.54 -8.28
C PRO A 161 6.13 -15.14 -9.50
N VAL A 162 6.82 -15.02 -10.64
CA VAL A 162 6.16 -14.82 -11.94
C VAL A 162 5.19 -15.97 -12.20
N VAL A 163 4.00 -15.64 -12.72
CA VAL A 163 2.98 -16.64 -13.04
C VAL A 163 3.52 -17.62 -14.09
N GLU A 164 3.33 -18.90 -13.85
CA GLU A 164 3.71 -19.96 -14.78
C GLU A 164 2.94 -19.82 -16.11
N SER A 165 3.67 -19.94 -17.24
CA SER A 165 3.09 -19.81 -18.58
C SER A 165 1.90 -20.75 -18.81
N GLY A 166 1.92 -21.96 -18.22
CA GLY A 166 0.82 -22.93 -18.30
C GLY A 166 -0.48 -22.46 -17.64
N LYS A 167 -0.38 -21.56 -16.65
CA LYS A 167 -1.53 -20.96 -15.99
C LYS A 167 -2.13 -19.78 -16.77
N LEU A 168 -1.36 -19.17 -17.68
CA LEU A 168 -1.80 -18.03 -18.49
C LEU A 168 -2.46 -18.48 -19.81
N LEU A 169 -1.95 -19.55 -20.40
CA LEU A 169 -2.40 -20.05 -21.71
C LEU A 169 -3.67 -20.89 -21.52
N GLY A 170 -4.70 -20.55 -22.25
CA GLY A 170 -6.09 -20.93 -22.13
C GLY A 170 -6.51 -22.41 -22.07
N ASN A 171 -5.58 -23.35 -21.90
CA ASN A 171 -5.86 -24.78 -21.74
C ASN A 171 -5.94 -25.22 -20.26
N SER A 172 -5.74 -24.30 -19.32
CA SER A 172 -5.94 -24.58 -17.90
C SER A 172 -7.43 -24.54 -17.57
N SER A 173 -7.90 -25.49 -16.76
CA SER A 173 -9.27 -25.48 -16.21
C SER A 173 -9.50 -24.30 -15.26
N ASP A 174 -8.41 -23.71 -14.74
CA ASP A 174 -8.43 -22.56 -13.85
C ASP A 174 -7.26 -21.61 -14.20
N PRO A 175 -7.42 -20.75 -15.24
CA PRO A 175 -6.37 -19.87 -15.69
C PRO A 175 -6.20 -18.69 -14.73
N ASP A 176 -4.96 -18.40 -14.31
CA ASP A 176 -4.64 -17.21 -13.55
C ASP A 176 -4.52 -15.98 -14.45
N ARG A 177 -5.64 -15.33 -14.69
CA ARG A 177 -5.73 -14.10 -15.50
C ARG A 177 -5.42 -12.83 -14.71
N MET A 178 -5.25 -12.96 -13.41
CA MET A 178 -4.98 -11.82 -12.52
C MET A 178 -3.53 -11.70 -12.13
N PHE A 179 -2.67 -12.63 -12.57
CA PHE A 179 -1.27 -12.67 -12.15
C PHE A 179 -1.16 -12.69 -10.62
N SER A 180 -1.95 -13.55 -9.99
CA SER A 180 -2.18 -13.54 -8.55
C SER A 180 -0.90 -13.74 -7.74
N THR A 181 0.05 -14.53 -8.26
CA THR A 181 1.33 -14.77 -7.61
C THR A 181 2.27 -13.56 -7.65
N GLU A 182 2.15 -12.69 -8.66
CA GLU A 182 2.95 -11.47 -8.81
C GLU A 182 2.34 -10.26 -8.08
N CYS A 183 1.11 -10.40 -7.58
CA CYS A 183 0.38 -9.31 -6.97
C CYS A 183 0.92 -9.01 -5.57
N LEU A 184 1.57 -7.86 -5.39
CA LEU A 184 2.04 -7.40 -4.08
C LEU A 184 0.90 -6.94 -3.17
N PHE A 185 -0.18 -6.40 -3.77
CA PHE A 185 -1.36 -5.94 -3.06
C PHE A 185 -2.59 -5.96 -3.97
N GLY A 186 -3.68 -6.48 -3.45
CA GLY A 186 -4.98 -6.49 -4.14
C GLY A 186 -6.15 -6.34 -3.18
N TYR A 187 -7.22 -5.72 -3.64
CA TYR A 187 -8.46 -5.62 -2.87
C TYR A 187 -9.29 -6.89 -3.05
N TYR A 188 -9.70 -7.47 -1.94
CA TYR A 188 -10.74 -8.50 -1.96
C TYR A 188 -12.12 -7.87 -1.89
N ASN A 189 -12.91 -8.04 -2.96
CA ASN A 189 -14.31 -7.61 -2.98
C ASN A 189 -15.25 -8.82 -2.94
N LYS A 190 -15.83 -9.08 -1.78
CA LYS A 190 -16.80 -10.17 -1.57
C LYS A 190 -18.05 -10.04 -2.45
N ASN A 191 -18.43 -8.81 -2.78
CA ASN A 191 -19.67 -8.48 -3.50
C ASN A 191 -19.44 -8.18 -4.98
N ARG A 192 -18.29 -8.59 -5.54
CA ARG A 192 -17.96 -8.26 -6.94
C ARG A 192 -19.02 -8.79 -7.94
N GLY A 193 -19.69 -9.91 -7.62
CA GLY A 193 -20.80 -10.44 -8.45
C GLY A 193 -21.95 -9.45 -8.59
N LEU A 194 -22.27 -8.71 -7.54
CA LEU A 194 -23.34 -7.70 -7.58
C LEU A 194 -23.03 -6.52 -8.51
N ILE A 195 -21.75 -6.24 -8.77
CA ILE A 195 -21.36 -5.14 -9.67
C ILE A 195 -21.64 -5.50 -11.12
N TYR A 196 -21.54 -6.77 -11.48
CA TYR A 196 -21.83 -7.25 -12.84
C TYR A 196 -23.33 -7.41 -13.14
N ASP A 197 -24.17 -7.56 -12.10
CA ASP A 197 -25.61 -7.70 -12.26
C ASP A 197 -26.32 -6.36 -12.54
N TYR A 198 -25.62 -5.24 -12.42
CA TYR A 198 -26.13 -3.88 -12.69
C TYR A 198 -25.55 -3.24 -13.98
N SER A 199 -24.77 -3.97 -14.74
CA SER A 199 -24.23 -3.53 -16.04
C SER A 199 -24.90 -4.28 -17.19
#